data_54f6cf06bf61aaac9adb09a117e60381
#
_entry.id   54f6cf06bf61aaac9adb09a117e60381
#
_cell.length_a   1.000
_cell.length_b   1.000
_cell.length_c   1.000
_cell.angle_alpha   90.00
_cell.angle_beta   90.00
_cell.angle_gamma   90.00
#
_symmetry.space_group_name_H-M   'P 1'
#
loop_
_entity.id
_entity.type
_entity.pdbx_description
1 polymer ?
#
loop_
_entity_poly.entity_id
_entity_poly.type
_entity_poly.pdbx_seq_one_letter_code
_entity_poly.pdbx_strand_id
1 'polypeptide(L)'
;MTQDEISQLPKDRLVALAKLAAESAGGGDYHDRIILEACGEPGDFNPLTTCAHAMIVAARLDMNISFGDSVVLVTEPDCLESRTIEYTATGRIAAMRKAITLLAADSAQYI
;
A
#
# COMPACT_ATOMS: atom_id res chain seq x y z
N MET A 1 0.88 17.01 -1.40
CA MET A 1 0.75 16.67 0.04
C MET A 1 2.02 16.02 0.53
N THR A 2 2.41 16.32 1.75
CA THR A 2 3.54 15.64 2.41
C THR A 2 3.12 14.27 2.89
N GLN A 3 4.08 13.44 3.28
CA GLN A 3 3.77 12.12 3.88
C GLN A 3 2.96 12.26 5.16
N ASP A 4 3.22 13.28 5.97
CA ASP A 4 2.46 13.51 7.19
C ASP A 4 1.01 13.85 6.89
N GLU A 5 0.77 14.69 5.90
CA GLU A 5 -0.58 15.04 5.49
C GLU A 5 -1.35 13.80 4.99
N ILE A 6 -0.69 12.96 4.20
CA ILE A 6 -1.30 11.72 3.72
C ILE A 6 -1.61 10.78 4.88
N SER A 7 -0.70 10.66 5.85
CA SER A 7 -0.92 9.80 7.03
C SER A 7 -2.13 10.21 7.86
N GLN A 8 -2.56 11.46 7.76
CA GLN A 8 -3.69 11.99 8.49
C GLN A 8 -5.03 11.89 7.75
N LEU A 9 -5.01 11.40 6.52
CA LEU A 9 -6.25 11.22 5.77
C LEU A 9 -7.13 10.13 6.39
N PRO A 10 -8.46 10.22 6.22
CA PRO A 10 -9.36 9.14 6.63
C PRO A 10 -9.00 7.82 5.94
N LYS A 11 -9.29 6.71 6.58
CA LYS A 11 -8.94 5.37 6.07
C LYS A 11 -9.52 5.09 4.69
N ASP A 12 -10.76 5.46 4.46
CA ASP A 12 -11.41 5.27 3.15
C ASP A 12 -10.72 6.08 2.05
N ARG A 13 -10.22 7.26 2.38
CA ARG A 13 -9.46 8.08 1.46
C ARG A 13 -8.11 7.46 1.13
N LEU A 14 -7.42 6.94 2.14
CA LEU A 14 -6.15 6.23 1.95
C LEU A 14 -6.33 5.00 1.06
N VAL A 15 -7.37 4.22 1.32
CA VAL A 15 -7.70 3.05 0.51
C VAL A 15 -7.97 3.43 -0.94
N ALA A 16 -8.73 4.50 -1.16
CA ALA A 16 -9.04 4.98 -2.51
C ALA A 16 -7.78 5.40 -3.27
N LEU A 17 -6.87 6.12 -2.60
CA LEU A 17 -5.60 6.54 -3.20
C LEU A 17 -4.70 5.35 -3.50
N ALA A 18 -4.62 4.38 -2.59
CA ALA A 18 -3.83 3.18 -2.81
C ALA A 18 -4.35 2.37 -4.00
N LYS A 19 -5.67 2.27 -4.13
CA LYS A 19 -6.30 1.60 -5.27
C LYS A 19 -5.99 2.32 -6.57
N LEU A 20 -6.08 3.64 -6.58
CA LEU A 20 -5.74 4.46 -7.75
C LEU A 20 -4.30 4.21 -8.19
N ALA A 21 -3.36 4.23 -7.25
CA ALA A 21 -1.96 3.98 -7.55
C ALA A 21 -1.75 2.58 -8.14
N ALA A 22 -2.37 1.57 -7.55
CA ALA A 22 -2.25 0.19 -8.02
C ALA A 22 -2.86 0.00 -9.42
N GLU A 23 -4.01 0.61 -9.68
CA GLU A 23 -4.66 0.53 -10.99
C GLU A 23 -3.84 1.23 -12.07
N SER A 24 -3.18 2.33 -11.74
CA SER A 24 -2.38 3.11 -12.68
C SER A 24 -1.00 2.51 -12.92
N ALA A 25 -0.55 1.60 -12.05
CA ALA A 25 0.75 0.98 -12.17
C ALA A 25 0.81 -0.01 -13.32
N GLY A 26 1.95 -0.07 -13.99
CA GLY A 26 2.17 -1.06 -15.05
C GLY A 26 2.75 -2.38 -14.55
N GLY A 27 3.03 -2.48 -13.24
CA GLY A 27 3.60 -3.69 -12.64
C GLY A 27 2.58 -4.79 -12.42
N GLY A 28 3.05 -5.95 -12.01
CA GLY A 28 2.21 -7.10 -11.78
C GLY A 28 1.81 -7.80 -13.08
N ASP A 29 1.21 -8.97 -12.96
CA ASP A 29 0.77 -9.75 -14.11
C ASP A 29 -0.74 -9.58 -14.37
N TYR A 30 -1.22 -10.28 -15.37
CA TYR A 30 -2.62 -10.22 -15.77
C TYR A 30 -3.57 -10.67 -14.64
N HIS A 31 -3.14 -11.64 -13.84
CA HIS A 31 -3.94 -12.12 -12.73
C HIS A 31 -4.10 -11.06 -11.63
N ASP A 32 -3.03 -10.35 -11.31
CA ASP A 32 -3.08 -9.28 -10.31
C ASP A 32 -4.07 -8.20 -10.73
N ARG A 33 -4.08 -7.88 -12.01
CA ARG A 33 -5.01 -6.89 -12.54
C ARG A 33 -6.46 -7.35 -12.46
N ILE A 34 -6.72 -8.62 -12.79
CA ILE A 34 -8.07 -9.18 -12.69
C ILE A 34 -8.54 -9.17 -11.24
N ILE A 35 -7.68 -9.57 -10.31
CA ILE A 35 -8.04 -9.60 -8.90
C ILE A 35 -8.34 -8.20 -8.40
N LEU A 36 -7.52 -7.22 -8.78
CA LEU A 36 -7.75 -5.84 -8.40
C LEU A 36 -9.08 -5.30 -8.94
N GLU A 37 -9.39 -5.60 -10.19
CA GLU A 37 -10.66 -5.21 -10.81
C GLU A 37 -11.85 -5.91 -10.14
N ALA A 38 -11.70 -7.18 -9.79
CA ALA A 38 -12.74 -7.92 -9.09
C ALA A 38 -13.01 -7.39 -7.69
N CYS A 39 -11.98 -6.84 -7.04
CA CYS A 39 -12.11 -6.19 -5.73
C CYS A 39 -12.56 -4.73 -5.84
N GLY A 40 -12.99 -4.31 -7.00
CA GLY A 40 -13.33 -2.92 -7.29
C GLY A 40 -14.66 -2.44 -6.72
N GLU A 41 -15.51 -3.35 -6.24
CA GLU A 41 -16.78 -2.98 -5.64
C GLU A 41 -16.55 -2.16 -4.36
N PRO A 42 -17.38 -1.14 -4.12
CA PRO A 42 -17.26 -0.33 -2.91
C PRO A 42 -17.26 -1.18 -1.64
N GLY A 43 -16.24 -1.02 -0.82
CA GLY A 43 -16.13 -1.71 0.46
C GLY A 43 -15.37 -3.03 0.42
N ASP A 44 -15.16 -3.62 -0.75
CA ASP A 44 -14.46 -4.91 -0.84
C ASP A 44 -12.95 -4.78 -0.84
N PHE A 45 -12.42 -3.79 -1.53
CA PHE A 45 -10.97 -3.57 -1.58
C PHE A 45 -10.49 -2.79 -0.37
N ASN A 46 -9.70 -3.45 0.49
CA ASN A 46 -9.17 -2.78 1.69
C ASN A 46 -7.80 -3.34 2.07
N PRO A 47 -6.70 -2.73 1.59
CA PRO A 47 -5.35 -3.19 1.91
C PRO A 47 -4.94 -2.93 3.36
N LEU A 48 -5.69 -2.10 4.09
CA LEU A 48 -5.43 -1.89 5.52
C LEU A 48 -5.85 -3.07 6.38
N THR A 49 -6.84 -3.83 5.94
CA THR A 49 -7.39 -4.95 6.72
C THR A 49 -7.19 -6.31 6.08
N THR A 50 -6.91 -6.37 4.78
CA THR A 50 -6.80 -7.62 4.03
C THR A 50 -5.41 -7.76 3.43
N CYS A 51 -4.66 -8.77 3.88
CA CYS A 51 -3.28 -9.00 3.41
C CYS A 51 -3.22 -9.25 1.91
N ALA A 52 -4.17 -10.00 1.34
CA ALA A 52 -4.21 -10.24 -0.09
C ALA A 52 -4.29 -8.94 -0.88
N HIS A 53 -5.13 -8.00 -0.45
CA HIS A 53 -5.26 -6.70 -1.10
C HIS A 53 -3.97 -5.87 -0.97
N ALA A 54 -3.34 -5.89 0.21
CA ALA A 54 -2.07 -5.20 0.41
C ALA A 54 -0.97 -5.78 -0.49
N MET A 55 -0.90 -7.09 -0.62
CA MET A 55 0.10 -7.73 -1.47
C MET A 55 -0.13 -7.45 -2.95
N ILE A 56 -1.37 -7.33 -3.39
CA ILE A 56 -1.69 -6.91 -4.77
C ILE A 56 -1.15 -5.50 -5.01
N VAL A 57 -1.38 -4.57 -4.09
CA VAL A 57 -0.85 -3.20 -4.19
C VAL A 57 0.67 -3.23 -4.26
N ALA A 58 1.32 -3.96 -3.37
CA ALA A 58 2.78 -4.06 -3.34
C ALA A 58 3.34 -4.66 -4.62
N ALA A 59 2.71 -5.70 -5.16
CA ALA A 59 3.13 -6.34 -6.40
C ALA A 59 2.96 -5.40 -7.60
N ARG A 60 1.85 -4.72 -7.69
CA ARG A 60 1.58 -3.78 -8.79
C ARG A 60 2.57 -2.62 -8.83
N LEU A 61 2.99 -2.15 -7.66
CA LEU A 61 3.92 -1.04 -7.53
C LEU A 61 5.38 -1.48 -7.36
N ASP A 62 5.64 -2.77 -7.44
CA ASP A 62 6.98 -3.37 -7.28
C ASP A 62 7.67 -2.95 -5.98
N MET A 63 6.94 -2.90 -4.90
CA MET A 63 7.47 -2.50 -3.60
C MET A 63 8.39 -3.54 -3.01
N ASN A 64 9.46 -3.08 -2.35
CA ASN A 64 10.31 -3.91 -1.50
C ASN A 64 9.83 -3.79 -0.06
N ILE A 65 9.65 -4.93 0.61
CA ILE A 65 9.18 -4.98 1.99
C ILE A 65 10.29 -5.59 2.84
N SER A 66 10.69 -4.88 3.88
CA SER A 66 11.76 -5.33 4.79
C SER A 66 11.27 -5.25 6.23
N PHE A 67 11.47 -6.33 6.98
CA PHE A 67 11.11 -6.40 8.39
C PHE A 67 12.36 -6.24 9.24
N GLY A 68 12.36 -5.24 10.11
CA GLY A 68 13.39 -5.05 11.14
C GLY A 68 12.87 -5.43 12.52
N ASP A 69 13.64 -5.08 13.56
CA ASP A 69 13.33 -5.43 14.98
C ASP A 69 12.16 -4.63 15.47
N SER A 70 11.34 -4.09 15.11
CA SER A 70 10.18 -3.33 15.56
C SER A 70 9.70 -2.37 14.49
N VAL A 71 10.17 -2.58 13.26
CA VAL A 71 9.78 -1.71 12.16
C VAL A 71 9.54 -2.53 10.89
N VAL A 72 8.66 -2.01 10.04
CA VAL A 72 8.50 -2.46 8.66
C VAL A 72 8.90 -1.31 7.77
N LEU A 73 9.80 -1.57 6.84
CA LEU A 73 10.21 -0.60 5.82
C LEU A 73 9.70 -1.07 4.47
N VAL A 74 8.97 -0.22 3.79
CA VAL A 74 8.51 -0.46 2.42
C VAL A 74 9.08 0.62 1.52
N THR A 75 9.70 0.23 0.42
CA THR A 75 10.35 1.16 -0.51
C THR A 75 9.87 0.93 -1.94
N GLU A 76 9.85 2.00 -2.72
CA GLU A 76 9.63 1.92 -4.16
C GLU A 76 10.89 1.47 -4.90
N PRO A 77 10.76 0.89 -6.12
CA PRO A 77 11.90 0.36 -6.87
C PRO A 77 13.03 1.35 -7.09
N ASP A 78 12.70 2.61 -7.32
CA ASP A 78 13.67 3.67 -7.57
C ASP A 78 14.19 4.31 -6.29
N CYS A 79 13.80 3.82 -5.14
CA CYS A 79 14.13 4.38 -3.82
C CYS A 79 13.77 5.85 -3.68
N LEU A 80 12.82 6.34 -4.48
CA LEU A 80 12.37 7.71 -4.44
C LEU A 80 11.59 8.02 -3.18
N GLU A 81 10.79 7.06 -2.73
CA GLU A 81 9.99 7.19 -1.52
C GLU A 81 9.99 5.89 -0.72
N SER A 82 9.80 6.03 0.57
CA SER A 82 9.70 4.90 1.48
C SER A 82 8.77 5.24 2.64
N ARG A 83 8.25 4.21 3.28
CA ARG A 83 7.51 4.34 4.52
C ARG A 83 8.07 3.37 5.54
N THR A 84 8.28 3.87 6.75
CA THR A 84 8.69 3.07 7.89
C THR A 84 7.59 3.14 8.94
N ILE A 85 7.09 2.00 9.37
CA ILE A 85 6.05 1.91 10.40
C ILE A 85 6.61 1.11 11.57
N GLU A 86 6.62 1.73 12.74
CA GLU A 86 6.98 1.05 13.97
C GLU A 86 5.81 0.15 14.43
N TYR A 87 6.14 -0.98 15.02
CA TYR A 87 5.12 -1.87 15.55
C TYR A 87 5.55 -2.45 16.89
N THR A 88 4.56 -2.85 17.70
CA THR A 88 4.79 -3.65 18.89
C THR A 88 4.74 -5.14 18.54
N ALA A 89 5.07 -6.00 19.48
CA ALA A 89 5.25 -7.43 19.24
C ALA A 89 4.12 -8.14 18.49
N THR A 90 2.91 -7.61 18.49
CA THR A 90 1.74 -8.24 17.89
C THR A 90 1.24 -7.55 16.63
N GLY A 91 1.92 -6.51 16.18
CA GLY A 91 1.42 -5.65 15.11
C GLY A 91 2.14 -5.72 13.77
N ARG A 92 3.03 -6.71 13.56
CA ARG A 92 3.90 -6.76 12.37
C ARG A 92 3.11 -6.77 11.06
N ILE A 93 2.12 -7.63 10.95
CA ILE A 93 1.34 -7.76 9.70
C ILE A 93 0.47 -6.51 9.48
N ALA A 94 -0.15 -6.00 10.53
CA ALA A 94 -0.94 -4.77 10.42
C ALA A 94 -0.05 -3.57 10.03
N ALA A 95 1.16 -3.48 10.58
CA ALA A 95 2.12 -2.45 10.22
C ALA A 95 2.55 -2.57 8.76
N MET A 96 2.76 -3.77 8.27
CA MET A 96 3.05 -4.03 6.85
C MET A 96 1.93 -3.52 5.95
N ARG A 97 0.67 -3.88 6.26
CA ARG A 97 -0.47 -3.42 5.48
C ARG A 97 -0.56 -1.89 5.47
N LYS A 98 -0.34 -1.28 6.63
CA LYS A 98 -0.36 0.18 6.76
C LYS A 98 0.74 0.83 5.94
N ALA A 99 1.97 0.32 6.02
CA ALA A 99 3.11 0.85 5.29
C ALA A 99 2.87 0.78 3.77
N ILE A 100 2.39 -0.35 3.27
CA ILE A 100 2.06 -0.53 1.85
C ILE A 100 1.00 0.47 1.41
N THR A 101 -0.07 0.60 2.18
CA THR A 101 -1.17 1.51 1.85
C THR A 101 -0.72 2.97 1.84
N LEU A 102 0.05 3.39 2.83
CA LEU A 102 0.56 4.76 2.91
C LEU A 102 1.52 5.07 1.77
N LEU A 103 2.43 4.16 1.44
CA LEU A 103 3.36 4.39 0.34
C LEU A 103 2.62 4.45 -1.00
N ALA A 104 1.63 3.59 -1.21
CA ALA A 104 0.80 3.65 -2.40
C ALA A 104 0.04 4.97 -2.49
N ALA A 105 -0.50 5.47 -1.38
CA ALA A 105 -1.17 6.76 -1.34
C ALA A 105 -0.20 7.92 -1.64
N ASP A 106 1.05 7.83 -1.15
CA ASP A 106 2.08 8.81 -1.50
C ASP A 106 2.31 8.84 -3.02
N SER A 107 2.37 7.67 -3.64
CA SER A 107 2.56 7.56 -5.09
C SER A 107 1.38 8.09 -5.89
N ALA A 108 0.17 7.93 -5.38
CA ALA A 108 -1.05 8.34 -6.06
C ALA A 108 -1.09 9.85 -6.37
N GLN A 109 -0.44 10.67 -5.56
CA GLN A 109 -0.44 12.11 -5.79
C GLN A 109 0.33 12.54 -7.04
N TYR A 110 1.10 11.65 -7.63
CA TYR A 110 1.86 11.92 -8.85
C TYR A 110 1.20 11.35 -10.12
N ILE A 111 -0.01 10.88 -10.00
CA ILE A 111 -0.76 10.30 -11.11
C ILE A 111 -1.62 11.36 -11.80
#